data_17f4058d259fb6e339ec0ffdd6cbc7a5
#
_entry.id   17f4058d259fb6e339ec0ffdd6cbc7a5
#
_cell.length_a   1.000
_cell.length_b   1.000
_cell.length_c   1.000
_cell.angle_alpha   90.00
_cell.angle_beta   90.00
_cell.angle_gamma   90.00
#
_symmetry.space_group_name_H-M   'P 1'
#
loop_
_entity.id
_entity.type
_entity.pdbx_description
1 polymer ?
#
loop_
_entity_poly.entity_id
_entity_poly.type
_entity_poly.pdbx_seq_one_letter_code
_entity_poly.pdbx_strand_id
1 'polypeptide(L)'
;MVTATGPAPGSEMTTSAEPTEDRSTSGVLHVAAIFASHMVLQRNKPIAVFGALDADCAGLEVSAEIRDFDGSVIVQAHAYASKEIKNGFSPWRVMLPAQPEGGPYTLRVTAGNDFIEYYDVLIGEVWLAGGQSNMELELRNSEDAEEALDNCA
;
A
#
# COMPACT_ATOMS: atom_id res chain seq x y z
N MET A 1 2.94 53.40 -36.48
CA MET A 1 1.90 52.37 -36.26
C MET A 1 2.61 51.07 -35.88
N VAL A 2 2.70 50.82 -34.61
CA VAL A 2 3.47 49.68 -34.03
C VAL A 2 2.46 48.78 -33.36
N THR A 3 2.26 47.58 -33.88
CA THR A 3 1.43 46.54 -33.31
C THR A 3 2.27 45.67 -32.37
N ALA A 4 2.00 45.74 -31.10
CA ALA A 4 2.60 44.87 -30.09
C ALA A 4 1.86 43.51 -30.08
N THR A 5 2.58 42.44 -30.37
CA THR A 5 2.12 41.07 -30.20
C THR A 5 2.44 40.65 -28.76
N GLY A 6 1.41 40.38 -27.96
CA GLY A 6 1.55 39.87 -26.59
C GLY A 6 1.89 38.38 -26.59
N PRO A 7 2.54 37.88 -25.53
CA PRO A 7 2.89 36.46 -25.40
C PRO A 7 1.67 35.59 -25.13
N ALA A 8 1.69 34.40 -25.70
CA ALA A 8 0.70 33.35 -25.50
C ALA A 8 0.66 32.86 -24.02
N PRO A 9 -0.50 32.48 -23.50
CA PRO A 9 -0.60 31.92 -22.14
C PRO A 9 0.05 30.53 -22.09
N GLY A 10 1.02 30.39 -21.20
CA GLY A 10 1.61 29.09 -20.86
C GLY A 10 0.54 28.15 -20.34
N SER A 11 0.50 26.94 -20.89
CA SER A 11 -0.28 25.85 -20.36
C SER A 11 0.29 25.44 -18.99
N GLU A 12 -0.43 25.78 -17.93
CA GLU A 12 -0.20 25.21 -16.62
C GLU A 12 -0.49 23.71 -16.71
N MET A 13 0.57 22.90 -16.62
CA MET A 13 0.44 21.48 -16.33
C MET A 13 -0.04 21.35 -14.88
N THR A 14 -1.34 21.19 -14.71
CA THR A 14 -1.93 20.73 -13.46
C THR A 14 -1.45 19.30 -13.23
N THR A 15 -0.44 19.16 -12.39
CA THR A 15 -0.08 17.87 -11.81
C THR A 15 -1.21 17.50 -10.86
N SER A 16 -2.15 16.69 -11.33
CA SER A 16 -3.12 16.04 -10.46
C SER A 16 -2.34 15.06 -9.59
N ALA A 17 -2.12 15.41 -8.32
CA ALA A 17 -1.63 14.45 -7.34
C ALA A 17 -2.72 13.36 -7.21
N GLU A 18 -2.40 12.14 -7.60
CA GLU A 18 -3.27 11.00 -7.35
C GLU A 18 -3.42 10.82 -5.84
N PRO A 19 -4.64 10.51 -5.35
CA PRO A 19 -4.85 10.26 -3.93
C PRO A 19 -4.05 9.01 -3.52
N THR A 20 -3.08 9.19 -2.63
CA THR A 20 -2.22 8.09 -2.16
C THR A 20 -2.87 7.26 -1.05
N GLU A 21 -3.76 7.85 -0.30
CA GLU A 21 -4.59 7.17 0.72
C GLU A 21 -5.78 8.05 1.11
N ASP A 22 -6.89 7.45 1.49
CA ASP A 22 -8.03 8.12 2.09
C ASP A 22 -8.21 7.66 3.54
N ARG A 23 -8.51 8.59 4.45
CA ARG A 23 -8.63 8.34 5.89
C ARG A 23 -9.88 8.97 6.46
N SER A 24 -10.51 8.27 7.39
CA SER A 24 -11.51 8.89 8.27
C SER A 24 -10.85 9.83 9.29
N THR A 25 -11.64 10.68 9.88
CA THR A 25 -11.19 11.87 10.64
C THR A 25 -10.88 11.64 12.11
N SER A 26 -11.18 10.49 12.73
CA SER A 26 -10.97 10.32 14.19
C SER A 26 -9.54 9.91 14.56
N GLY A 27 -8.84 9.24 13.66
CA GLY A 27 -7.40 9.02 13.78
C GLY A 27 -6.96 7.97 14.80
N VAL A 28 -7.88 7.14 15.31
CA VAL A 28 -7.56 6.09 16.29
C VAL A 28 -7.00 4.81 15.65
N LEU A 29 -7.20 4.64 14.34
CA LEU A 29 -6.72 3.50 13.58
C LEU A 29 -5.34 3.78 12.99
N HIS A 30 -4.37 2.97 13.34
CA HIS A 30 -3.01 3.01 12.82
C HIS A 30 -2.70 1.70 12.09
N VAL A 31 -2.40 1.77 10.82
CA VAL A 31 -1.91 0.65 10.01
C VAL A 31 -0.40 0.73 9.94
N ALA A 32 0.30 -0.41 9.94
CA ALA A 32 1.76 -0.40 9.89
C ALA A 32 2.29 0.28 8.63
N ALA A 33 3.38 1.05 8.76
CA ALA A 33 3.95 1.88 7.69
C ALA A 33 4.46 1.11 6.46
N ILE A 34 4.47 -0.22 6.50
CA ILE A 34 4.76 -1.06 5.34
C ILE A 34 3.61 -1.06 4.32
N PHE A 35 2.40 -0.70 4.74
CA PHE A 35 1.23 -0.63 3.85
C PHE A 35 1.13 0.76 3.25
N ALA A 36 1.02 0.82 1.94
CA ALA A 36 0.89 2.06 1.17
C ALA A 36 0.13 1.77 -0.13
N SER A 37 -0.42 2.79 -0.75
CA SER A 37 -0.90 2.69 -2.13
C SER A 37 0.23 2.27 -3.07
N HIS A 38 -0.10 1.62 -4.17
CA HIS A 38 0.84 1.04 -5.16
C HIS A 38 1.69 -0.13 -4.63
N MET A 39 1.31 -0.74 -3.51
CA MET A 39 2.02 -1.92 -2.96
C MET A 39 1.66 -3.20 -3.71
N VAL A 40 2.51 -4.21 -3.56
CA VAL A 40 2.24 -5.59 -3.99
C VAL A 40 2.11 -6.48 -2.75
N LEU A 41 1.02 -7.24 -2.66
CA LEU A 41 0.78 -8.25 -1.64
C LEU A 41 1.12 -9.64 -2.19
N GLN A 42 1.67 -10.53 -1.33
CA GLN A 42 2.07 -11.87 -1.75
C GLN A 42 0.86 -12.72 -2.14
N ARG A 43 0.88 -13.27 -3.36
CA ARG A 43 -0.14 -14.20 -3.86
C ARG A 43 -0.06 -15.58 -3.21
N ASN A 44 -1.15 -16.33 -3.25
CA ASN A 44 -1.25 -17.75 -2.86
C ASN A 44 -0.82 -18.04 -1.41
N LYS A 45 -0.77 -17.01 -0.56
CA LYS A 45 -0.51 -17.11 0.89
C LYS A 45 -1.49 -16.23 1.65
N PRO A 46 -1.84 -16.58 2.91
CA PRO A 46 -2.63 -15.69 3.74
C PRO A 46 -1.95 -14.33 3.88
N ILE A 47 -2.74 -13.26 3.68
CA ILE A 47 -2.25 -11.88 3.73
C ILE A 47 -2.46 -11.34 5.13
N ALA A 48 -1.37 -11.05 5.84
CA ALA A 48 -1.42 -10.45 7.16
C ALA A 48 -1.50 -8.92 7.04
N VAL A 49 -2.61 -8.32 7.45
CA VAL A 49 -2.77 -6.88 7.62
C VAL A 49 -2.71 -6.57 9.11
N PHE A 50 -1.89 -5.62 9.54
CA PHE A 50 -1.65 -5.38 10.96
C PHE A 50 -1.33 -3.92 11.26
N GLY A 51 -1.47 -3.59 12.55
CA GLY A 51 -1.24 -2.25 13.05
C GLY A 51 -1.57 -2.13 14.53
N ALA A 52 -2.06 -0.98 14.94
CA ALA A 52 -2.49 -0.71 16.30
C ALA A 52 -3.71 0.21 16.34
N LEU A 53 -4.45 0.18 17.43
CA LEU A 53 -5.43 1.19 17.81
C LEU A 53 -4.91 1.98 19.02
N ASP A 54 -5.45 3.15 19.23
CA ASP A 54 -5.24 3.86 20.48
C ASP A 54 -5.71 3.00 21.67
N ALA A 55 -5.08 3.20 22.83
CA ALA A 55 -5.32 2.38 24.03
C ALA A 55 -6.81 2.31 24.45
N ASP A 56 -7.54 3.41 24.26
CA ASP A 56 -8.96 3.52 24.61
C ASP A 56 -9.87 2.64 23.73
N CYS A 57 -9.33 2.17 22.59
CA CYS A 57 -10.01 1.31 21.63
C CYS A 57 -9.59 -0.16 21.77
N ALA A 58 -8.96 -0.55 22.89
CA ALA A 58 -8.57 -1.93 23.13
C ALA A 58 -9.74 -2.90 23.07
N GLY A 59 -9.56 -4.01 22.34
CA GLY A 59 -10.62 -5.01 22.14
C GLY A 59 -11.67 -4.64 21.11
N LEU A 60 -11.55 -3.51 20.41
CA LEU A 60 -12.41 -3.17 19.28
C LEU A 60 -12.15 -4.12 18.11
N GLU A 61 -13.20 -4.42 17.36
CA GLU A 61 -13.08 -5.18 16.12
C GLU A 61 -12.42 -4.35 15.02
N VAL A 62 -11.49 -4.96 14.32
CA VAL A 62 -10.84 -4.43 13.12
C VAL A 62 -11.15 -5.37 11.97
N SER A 63 -11.61 -4.82 10.85
CA SER A 63 -11.81 -5.56 9.60
C SER A 63 -10.83 -5.07 8.54
N ALA A 64 -10.42 -6.00 7.67
CA ALA A 64 -9.69 -5.70 6.46
C ALA A 64 -10.40 -6.35 5.28
N GLU A 65 -10.47 -5.65 4.16
CA GLU A 65 -11.10 -6.12 2.95
C GLU A 65 -10.33 -5.68 1.71
N ILE A 66 -10.31 -6.54 0.70
CA ILE A 66 -9.83 -6.22 -0.65
C ILE A 66 -11.04 -6.04 -1.53
N ARG A 67 -11.10 -4.92 -2.22
CA ARG A 67 -12.18 -4.53 -3.12
C ARG A 67 -11.68 -4.42 -4.55
N ASP A 68 -12.55 -4.78 -5.48
CA ASP A 68 -12.35 -4.54 -6.90
C ASP A 68 -12.59 -3.06 -7.26
N PHE A 69 -12.30 -2.69 -8.50
CA PHE A 69 -12.46 -1.32 -9.04
C PHE A 69 -13.90 -0.80 -8.97
N ASP A 70 -14.90 -1.70 -8.97
CA ASP A 70 -16.32 -1.35 -8.84
C ASP A 70 -16.78 -1.23 -7.37
N GLY A 71 -15.87 -1.43 -6.40
CA GLY A 71 -16.15 -1.43 -4.97
C GLY A 71 -16.65 -2.75 -4.40
N SER A 72 -16.80 -3.81 -5.23
CA SER A 72 -17.19 -5.14 -4.77
C SER A 72 -16.12 -5.75 -3.88
N VAL A 73 -16.53 -6.33 -2.74
CA VAL A 73 -15.62 -7.01 -1.82
C VAL A 73 -15.24 -8.37 -2.38
N ILE A 74 -13.94 -8.57 -2.68
CA ILE A 74 -13.38 -9.84 -3.13
C ILE A 74 -13.15 -10.76 -1.95
N VAL A 75 -12.52 -10.25 -0.90
CA VAL A 75 -12.19 -10.98 0.32
C VAL A 75 -12.20 -10.03 1.51
N GLN A 76 -12.69 -10.53 2.64
CA GLN A 76 -12.64 -9.81 3.90
C GLN A 76 -12.34 -10.76 5.06
N ALA A 77 -11.80 -10.22 6.14
CA ALA A 77 -11.64 -10.87 7.43
C ALA A 77 -11.67 -9.82 8.55
N HIS A 78 -11.85 -10.29 9.77
CA HIS A 78 -11.84 -9.44 10.94
C HIS A 78 -11.06 -10.10 12.08
N ALA A 79 -10.62 -9.28 13.02
CA ALA A 79 -10.00 -9.69 14.28
C ALA A 79 -10.27 -8.63 15.34
N TYR A 80 -10.06 -8.98 16.59
CA TYR A 80 -10.16 -8.03 17.70
C TYR A 80 -8.78 -7.50 18.06
N ALA A 81 -8.67 -6.20 18.28
CA ALA A 81 -7.46 -5.60 18.83
C ALA A 81 -7.17 -6.19 20.21
N SER A 82 -5.90 -6.28 20.56
CA SER A 82 -5.45 -6.84 21.84
C SER A 82 -6.04 -6.04 23.02
N LYS A 83 -6.42 -6.72 24.09
CA LYS A 83 -6.72 -6.05 25.36
C LYS A 83 -5.47 -5.65 26.12
N GLU A 84 -4.32 -6.21 25.75
CA GLU A 84 -3.01 -5.86 26.30
C GLU A 84 -2.45 -4.66 25.56
N ILE A 85 -2.22 -3.57 26.29
CA ILE A 85 -1.67 -2.33 25.75
C ILE A 85 -0.15 -2.41 25.73
N LYS A 86 0.45 -2.07 24.58
CA LYS A 86 1.90 -2.00 24.38
C LYS A 86 2.28 -0.61 23.93
N ASN A 87 3.12 0.08 24.71
CA ASN A 87 3.57 1.44 24.42
C ASN A 87 2.44 2.45 24.15
N GLY A 88 1.30 2.32 24.84
CA GLY A 88 0.14 3.20 24.65
C GLY A 88 -0.80 2.80 23.53
N PHE A 89 -0.57 1.65 22.88
CA PHE A 89 -1.36 1.16 21.76
C PHE A 89 -1.86 -0.26 21.97
N SER A 90 -2.99 -0.59 21.35
CA SER A 90 -3.60 -1.90 21.27
C SER A 90 -3.27 -2.53 19.92
N PRO A 91 -2.32 -3.50 19.83
CA PRO A 91 -1.95 -4.12 18.57
C PRO A 91 -3.07 -5.00 18.03
N TRP A 92 -3.19 -5.04 16.70
CA TRP A 92 -4.13 -5.91 16.00
C TRP A 92 -3.48 -6.55 14.76
N ARG A 93 -4.05 -7.68 14.34
CA ARG A 93 -3.69 -8.38 13.11
C ARG A 93 -4.90 -9.08 12.52
N VAL A 94 -5.23 -8.78 11.29
CA VAL A 94 -6.24 -9.46 10.48
C VAL A 94 -5.53 -10.34 9.45
N MET A 95 -6.01 -11.57 9.29
CA MET A 95 -5.48 -12.51 8.31
C MET A 95 -6.50 -12.70 7.20
N LEU A 96 -6.27 -12.09 6.04
CA LEU A 96 -7.07 -12.33 4.85
C LEU A 96 -6.73 -13.69 4.23
N PRO A 97 -7.73 -14.43 3.73
CA PRO A 97 -7.49 -15.65 2.96
C PRO A 97 -6.57 -15.41 1.76
N ALA A 98 -5.81 -16.45 1.40
CA ALA A 98 -4.94 -16.42 0.22
C ALA A 98 -5.73 -16.05 -1.05
N GLN A 99 -5.14 -15.20 -1.87
CA GLN A 99 -5.70 -14.76 -3.15
C GLN A 99 -4.74 -15.12 -4.29
N PRO A 100 -5.25 -15.39 -5.50
CA PRO A 100 -4.44 -15.49 -6.70
C PRO A 100 -3.89 -14.12 -7.09
N GLU A 101 -3.00 -14.08 -8.08
CA GLU A 101 -2.53 -12.82 -8.69
C GLU A 101 -3.69 -12.02 -9.29
N GLY A 102 -3.56 -10.70 -9.24
CA GLY A 102 -4.56 -9.79 -9.81
C GLY A 102 -4.44 -8.36 -9.30
N GLY A 103 -5.37 -7.53 -9.68
CA GLY A 103 -5.47 -6.11 -9.38
C GLY A 103 -5.59 -5.25 -10.63
N PRO A 104 -5.59 -3.93 -10.49
CA PRO A 104 -5.45 -3.18 -9.23
C PRO A 104 -6.69 -3.26 -8.33
N TYR A 105 -6.45 -3.32 -7.04
CA TYR A 105 -7.47 -3.42 -6.00
C TYR A 105 -7.37 -2.25 -5.02
N THR A 106 -8.38 -2.12 -4.15
CA THR A 106 -8.33 -1.25 -2.96
C THR A 106 -8.27 -2.14 -1.71
N LEU A 107 -7.26 -1.92 -0.85
CA LEU A 107 -7.24 -2.48 0.49
C LEU A 107 -7.88 -1.45 1.44
N ARG A 108 -8.98 -1.84 2.09
CA ARG A 108 -9.62 -1.04 3.13
C ARG A 108 -9.49 -1.71 4.48
N VAL A 109 -9.10 -0.92 5.48
CA VAL A 109 -9.05 -1.33 6.90
C VAL A 109 -10.01 -0.46 7.68
N THR A 110 -10.84 -1.05 8.52
CA THR A 110 -11.89 -0.33 9.28
C THR A 110 -11.84 -0.75 10.76
N ALA A 111 -12.00 0.21 11.65
CA ALA A 111 -12.16 0.01 13.08
C ALA A 111 -13.22 0.99 13.62
N GLY A 112 -14.39 0.49 14.03
CA GLY A 112 -15.50 1.34 14.41
C GLY A 112 -15.95 2.26 13.26
N ASN A 113 -15.82 3.58 13.45
CA ASN A 113 -16.13 4.57 12.41
C ASN A 113 -14.92 5.03 11.60
N ASP A 114 -13.71 4.58 11.99
CA ASP A 114 -12.48 4.92 11.28
C ASP A 114 -12.18 3.95 10.16
N PHE A 115 -11.63 4.46 9.08
CA PHE A 115 -11.10 3.64 8.00
C PHE A 115 -9.86 4.27 7.37
N ILE A 116 -9.06 3.41 6.73
CA ILE A 116 -7.94 3.79 5.86
C ILE A 116 -8.08 2.97 4.58
N GLU A 117 -7.90 3.59 3.43
CA GLU A 117 -7.89 2.95 2.12
C GLU A 117 -6.55 3.15 1.43
N TYR A 118 -6.05 2.08 0.81
CA TYR A 118 -4.87 2.07 -0.05
C TYR A 118 -5.30 1.65 -1.45
N TYR A 119 -4.95 2.45 -2.43
CA TYR A 119 -5.34 2.27 -3.83
C TYR A 119 -4.23 1.62 -4.64
N ASP A 120 -4.60 1.11 -5.82
CA ASP A 120 -3.67 0.49 -6.77
C ASP A 120 -2.83 -0.62 -6.11
N VAL A 121 -3.51 -1.47 -5.35
CA VAL A 121 -2.89 -2.62 -4.68
C VAL A 121 -2.90 -3.80 -5.62
N LEU A 122 -1.74 -4.39 -5.87
CA LEU A 122 -1.60 -5.60 -6.67
C LEU A 122 -1.42 -6.83 -5.76
N ILE A 123 -1.83 -7.98 -6.24
CA ILE A 123 -1.50 -9.27 -5.65
C ILE A 123 -0.59 -10.02 -6.63
N GLY A 124 0.63 -10.33 -6.22
CA GLY A 124 1.66 -10.88 -7.07
C GLY A 124 2.80 -11.53 -6.30
N GLU A 125 3.94 -11.71 -6.96
CA GLU A 125 5.13 -12.23 -6.30
C GLU A 125 5.88 -11.11 -5.58
N VAL A 126 6.24 -11.36 -4.33
CA VAL A 126 7.06 -10.46 -3.52
C VAL A 126 8.37 -11.14 -3.17
N TRP A 127 9.47 -10.54 -3.58
CA TRP A 127 10.82 -11.04 -3.33
C TRP A 127 11.53 -10.14 -2.33
N LEU A 128 12.12 -10.74 -1.31
CA LEU A 128 13.03 -10.04 -0.41
C LEU A 128 14.46 -10.21 -0.93
N ALA A 129 15.03 -9.14 -1.44
CA ALA A 129 16.43 -9.07 -1.82
C ALA A 129 17.21 -8.43 -0.66
N GLY A 130 18.17 -9.16 -0.12
CA GLY A 130 18.99 -8.68 1.00
C GLY A 130 20.38 -9.30 0.95
N GLY A 131 21.37 -8.58 1.43
CA GLY A 131 22.75 -9.05 1.44
C GLY A 131 23.72 -7.96 1.88
N GLN A 132 24.99 -8.18 1.56
CA GLN A 132 26.10 -7.26 1.81
C GLN A 132 26.53 -6.56 0.50
N SER A 133 27.83 -6.36 0.32
CA SER A 133 28.40 -5.62 -0.80
C SER A 133 27.95 -6.09 -2.19
N ASN A 134 27.63 -7.37 -2.37
CA ASN A 134 27.14 -7.88 -3.66
C ASN A 134 25.73 -7.35 -4.01
N MET A 135 24.96 -6.83 -3.05
CA MET A 135 23.68 -6.18 -3.31
C MET A 135 23.83 -4.72 -3.76
N GLU A 136 24.98 -4.12 -3.53
CA GLU A 136 25.35 -2.79 -4.02
C GLU A 136 26.04 -2.84 -5.38
N LEU A 137 26.45 -4.06 -5.84
CA LEU A 137 27.12 -4.23 -7.12
C LEU A 137 26.17 -3.94 -8.26
N GLU A 138 26.48 -2.93 -9.04
CA GLU A 138 25.71 -2.61 -10.25
C GLU A 138 25.85 -3.74 -11.28
N LEU A 139 24.77 -4.07 -11.98
CA LEU A 139 24.75 -5.13 -12.99
C LEU A 139 25.90 -4.99 -14.00
N ARG A 140 26.19 -3.75 -14.45
CA ARG A 140 27.28 -3.43 -15.40
C ARG A 140 28.68 -3.84 -14.92
N ASN A 141 28.86 -4.09 -13.63
CA ASN A 141 30.12 -4.48 -13.00
C ASN A 141 30.16 -5.98 -12.64
N SER A 142 29.10 -6.72 -12.99
CA SER A 142 29.04 -8.17 -12.77
C SER A 142 29.68 -8.95 -13.93
N GLU A 143 30.00 -10.21 -13.69
CA GLU A 143 30.36 -11.16 -14.73
C GLU A 143 29.13 -11.34 -15.66
N ASP A 144 29.37 -11.44 -16.98
CA ASP A 144 28.28 -11.55 -18.00
C ASP A 144 27.33 -10.34 -18.09
N ALA A 145 27.76 -9.16 -17.64
CA ALA A 145 26.95 -7.94 -17.62
C ALA A 145 26.40 -7.56 -19.01
N GLU A 146 27.20 -7.70 -20.06
CA GLU A 146 26.81 -7.35 -21.44
C GLU A 146 25.65 -8.23 -21.91
N GLU A 147 25.72 -9.56 -21.71
CA GLU A 147 24.67 -10.49 -22.08
C GLU A 147 23.37 -10.22 -21.29
N ALA A 148 23.49 -9.92 -19.99
CA ALA A 148 22.34 -9.61 -19.16
C ALA A 148 21.64 -8.30 -19.56
N LEU A 149 22.41 -7.27 -19.94
CA LEU A 149 21.88 -5.98 -20.40
C LEU A 149 21.20 -6.09 -21.76
N ASP A 150 21.75 -6.87 -22.69
CA ASP A 150 21.17 -7.08 -24.01
C ASP A 150 19.83 -7.85 -23.93
N ASN A 151 19.67 -8.73 -22.96
CA ASN A 151 18.43 -9.48 -22.72
C ASN A 151 17.34 -8.68 -21.97
N CYS A 152 17.64 -7.49 -21.46
CA CYS A 152 16.70 -6.60 -20.75
C CYS A 152 16.11 -5.49 -21.64
N ALA A 153 16.47 -5.41 -22.91
CA ALA A 153 16.07 -4.35 -23.84
C ALA A 153 14.76 -4.64 -24.57
#